data_57b2e363172ea88356111707dc51c69b
#
_entry.id   57b2e363172ea88356111707dc51c69b
#
_cell.length_a   1.000
_cell.length_b   1.000
_cell.length_c   1.000
_cell.angle_alpha   90.00
_cell.angle_beta   90.00
_cell.angle_gamma   90.00
#
_symmetry.space_group_name_H-M   'P 1'
#
loop_
_entity.id
_entity.type
_entity.pdbx_description
1 polymer ?
#
loop_
_entity_poly.entity_id
_entity_poly.type
_entity_poly.pdbx_seq_one_letter_code
_entity_poly.pdbx_strand_id
1 'polypeptide(L)'
;MNWLRRLIPSIATFKSKSNVPDGLWSTCKKCESVLYVPELEKSLFVCPKCGYHNRIGARQRLNMFLDNNNYTEIAPDLITKDPLKFKDSKHYTSRIKEAVASTGEKEALLVVSGELDQRKVIVAAFEFRFMGGSMGSVVGEKFVQGIKTAINCLLYTSPSPRDRTRSRMPSSA
;
A
#
# COMPACT_ATOMS: atom_id res chain seq x y z
N MET A 1 -57.59 22.27 20.13
CA MET A 1 -57.92 21.03 20.85
C MET A 1 -57.20 19.88 20.18
N ASN A 2 -56.05 19.41 20.69
CA ASN A 2 -55.26 18.31 20.13
C ASN A 2 -54.96 17.25 21.19
N TRP A 3 -56.03 16.54 21.60
CA TRP A 3 -55.91 15.48 22.60
C TRP A 3 -55.42 14.15 21.97
N LEU A 4 -55.51 13.99 20.68
CA LEU A 4 -55.07 12.78 19.93
C LEU A 4 -53.58 12.58 19.84
N ARG A 5 -52.73 13.56 20.20
CA ARG A 5 -51.26 13.41 20.24
C ARG A 5 -50.71 12.69 21.45
N ARG A 6 -51.55 12.39 22.44
CA ARG A 6 -51.12 11.74 23.70
C ARG A 6 -51.24 10.20 23.73
N LEU A 7 -51.78 9.60 22.66
CA LEU A 7 -52.07 8.16 22.64
C LEU A 7 -51.22 7.34 21.64
N ILE A 8 -50.25 7.95 20.99
CA ILE A 8 -49.30 7.18 20.15
C ILE A 8 -48.05 6.99 20.98
N PRO A 9 -47.80 5.78 21.54
CA PRO A 9 -46.52 5.50 22.11
C PRO A 9 -45.47 5.67 21.00
N SER A 10 -44.51 6.58 21.22
CA SER A 10 -43.36 6.70 20.30
C SER A 10 -42.72 5.32 20.25
N ILE A 11 -42.79 4.67 19.10
CA ILE A 11 -42.01 3.47 18.81
C ILE A 11 -40.56 3.91 18.94
N ALA A 12 -39.98 3.63 20.10
CA ALA A 12 -38.55 3.75 20.28
C ALA A 12 -37.92 2.78 19.29
N THR A 13 -37.49 3.31 18.15
CA THR A 13 -36.63 2.56 17.25
C THR A 13 -35.35 2.23 18.03
N PHE A 14 -35.32 1.02 18.57
CA PHE A 14 -34.09 0.43 19.04
C PHE A 14 -33.11 0.44 17.86
N LYS A 15 -32.24 1.45 17.82
CA LYS A 15 -31.01 1.37 17.04
C LYS A 15 -30.21 0.22 17.66
N SER A 16 -30.43 -0.99 17.17
CA SER A 16 -29.50 -2.07 17.43
C SER A 16 -28.18 -1.58 16.87
N LYS A 17 -27.21 -1.30 17.72
CA LYS A 17 -25.81 -1.16 17.29
C LYS A 17 -25.50 -2.49 16.60
N SER A 18 -25.43 -2.47 15.26
CA SER A 18 -24.92 -3.61 14.53
C SER A 18 -23.50 -3.85 15.04
N ASN A 19 -23.27 -4.98 15.70
CA ASN A 19 -21.94 -5.43 16.12
C ASN A 19 -21.09 -5.90 14.90
N VAL A 20 -21.30 -5.31 13.74
CA VAL A 20 -20.48 -5.58 12.57
C VAL A 20 -19.20 -4.76 12.71
N PRO A 21 -18.03 -5.39 12.82
CA PRO A 21 -16.78 -4.68 12.87
C PRO A 21 -16.63 -3.75 11.66
N ASP A 22 -16.16 -2.53 11.91
CA ASP A 22 -15.88 -1.59 10.84
C ASP A 22 -14.82 -2.16 9.89
N GLY A 23 -15.01 -1.96 8.59
CA GLY A 23 -14.04 -2.39 7.57
C GLY A 23 -14.26 -3.79 6.97
N LEU A 24 -15.27 -4.56 7.41
CA LEU A 24 -15.58 -5.86 6.79
C LEU A 24 -16.17 -5.76 5.37
N TRP A 25 -16.70 -4.61 5.02
CA TRP A 25 -17.32 -4.38 3.72
C TRP A 25 -16.71 -3.19 3.03
N SER A 26 -16.52 -3.30 1.72
CA SER A 26 -16.05 -2.23 0.85
C SER A 26 -16.93 -2.14 -0.39
N THR A 27 -16.87 -1.02 -1.10
CA THR A 27 -17.61 -0.81 -2.34
C THR A 27 -16.65 -0.74 -3.51
N CYS A 28 -16.93 -1.50 -4.56
CA CYS A 28 -16.13 -1.44 -5.78
C CYS A 28 -16.29 -0.07 -6.45
N LYS A 29 -15.16 0.57 -6.79
CA LYS A 29 -15.15 1.91 -7.41
C LYS A 29 -15.70 1.94 -8.83
N LYS A 30 -15.80 0.78 -9.52
CA LYS A 30 -16.26 0.71 -10.91
C LYS A 30 -17.72 0.28 -11.03
N CYS A 31 -18.15 -0.75 -10.29
CA CYS A 31 -19.48 -1.31 -10.41
C CYS A 31 -20.35 -1.11 -9.17
N GLU A 32 -19.86 -0.36 -8.18
CA GLU A 32 -20.54 0.00 -6.93
C GLU A 32 -21.07 -1.18 -6.11
N SER A 33 -20.67 -2.40 -6.47
CA SER A 33 -21.07 -3.59 -5.72
C SER A 33 -20.44 -3.59 -4.34
N VAL A 34 -21.21 -4.00 -3.35
CA VAL A 34 -20.71 -4.27 -2.00
C VAL A 34 -19.88 -5.55 -2.03
N LEU A 35 -18.67 -5.49 -1.50
CA LEU A 35 -17.67 -6.55 -1.49
C LEU A 35 -17.30 -6.88 -0.05
N TYR A 36 -17.22 -8.16 0.26
CA TYR A 36 -16.71 -8.65 1.53
C TYR A 36 -15.17 -8.64 1.51
N VAL A 37 -14.56 -7.88 2.41
CA VAL A 37 -13.11 -7.63 2.39
C VAL A 37 -12.28 -8.91 2.43
N PRO A 38 -12.58 -9.92 3.27
CA PRO A 38 -11.84 -11.19 3.27
C PRO A 38 -11.91 -11.97 1.94
N GLU A 39 -13.02 -11.87 1.20
CA GLU A 39 -13.11 -12.47 -0.14
C GLU A 39 -12.33 -11.66 -1.17
N LEU A 40 -12.37 -10.33 -1.02
CA LEU A 40 -11.61 -9.44 -1.87
C LEU A 40 -10.09 -9.64 -1.70
N GLU A 41 -9.62 -9.90 -0.48
CA GLU A 41 -8.24 -10.27 -0.19
C GLU A 41 -7.85 -11.59 -0.89
N LYS A 42 -8.70 -12.62 -0.81
CA LYS A 42 -8.47 -13.89 -1.53
C LYS A 42 -8.39 -13.72 -3.04
N SER A 43 -9.13 -12.77 -3.60
CA SER A 43 -9.11 -12.43 -5.03
C SER A 43 -8.04 -11.40 -5.40
N LEU A 44 -7.02 -11.20 -4.54
CA LEU A 44 -5.93 -10.24 -4.74
C LEU A 44 -6.43 -8.81 -5.00
N PHE A 45 -7.48 -8.40 -4.31
CA PHE A 45 -8.16 -7.10 -4.46
C PHE A 45 -8.74 -6.84 -5.86
N VAL A 46 -8.97 -7.91 -6.62
CA VAL A 46 -9.71 -7.82 -7.89
C VAL A 46 -11.19 -8.02 -7.61
N CYS A 47 -12.03 -7.11 -8.13
CA CYS A 47 -13.47 -7.23 -7.96
C CYS A 47 -14.01 -8.47 -8.69
N PRO A 48 -14.65 -9.43 -8.00
CA PRO A 48 -15.14 -10.66 -8.64
C PRO A 48 -16.28 -10.41 -9.64
N LYS A 49 -16.96 -9.26 -9.53
CA LYS A 49 -18.11 -8.93 -10.41
C LYS A 49 -17.71 -8.25 -11.71
N CYS A 50 -16.71 -7.36 -11.69
CA CYS A 50 -16.38 -6.56 -12.87
C CYS A 50 -14.88 -6.58 -13.25
N GLY A 51 -14.05 -7.36 -12.55
CA GLY A 51 -12.62 -7.45 -12.83
C GLY A 51 -11.83 -6.17 -12.50
N TYR A 52 -12.43 -5.21 -11.80
CA TYR A 52 -11.72 -3.98 -11.43
C TYR A 52 -10.67 -4.24 -10.36
N HIS A 53 -9.43 -3.79 -10.59
CA HIS A 53 -8.34 -3.88 -9.66
C HIS A 53 -8.41 -2.74 -8.65
N ASN A 54 -8.74 -3.05 -7.40
CA ASN A 54 -8.74 -2.09 -6.32
C ASN A 54 -7.30 -1.77 -5.88
N ARG A 55 -7.11 -0.61 -5.25
CA ARG A 55 -5.80 -0.25 -4.70
C ARG A 55 -5.45 -1.15 -3.52
N ILE A 56 -4.21 -1.60 -3.48
CA ILE A 56 -3.64 -2.43 -2.43
C ILE A 56 -2.46 -1.70 -1.81
N GLY A 57 -2.31 -1.78 -0.50
CA GLY A 57 -1.16 -1.22 0.22
C GLY A 57 0.11 -2.04 0.00
N ALA A 58 1.26 -1.41 0.19
CA ALA A 58 2.56 -2.07 -0.02
C ALA A 58 2.72 -3.31 0.88
N ARG A 59 2.41 -3.22 2.18
CA ARG A 59 2.51 -4.38 3.09
C ARG A 59 1.56 -5.51 2.71
N GLN A 60 0.32 -5.19 2.35
CA GLN A 60 -0.63 -6.20 1.90
C GLN A 60 -0.11 -6.91 0.64
N ARG A 61 0.46 -6.15 -0.31
CA ARG A 61 1.07 -6.71 -1.52
C ARG A 61 2.24 -7.64 -1.19
N LEU A 62 3.12 -7.23 -0.28
CA LEU A 62 4.24 -8.05 0.17
C LEU A 62 3.78 -9.34 0.85
N ASN A 63 2.77 -9.26 1.73
CA ASN A 63 2.19 -10.41 2.41
C ASN A 63 1.56 -11.43 1.43
N MET A 64 1.00 -10.94 0.32
CA MET A 64 0.38 -11.80 -0.70
C MET A 64 1.39 -12.36 -1.70
N PHE A 65 2.55 -11.72 -1.82
CA PHE A 65 3.58 -12.07 -2.80
C PHE A 65 4.65 -13.00 -2.22
N LEU A 66 4.99 -12.84 -0.94
CA LEU A 66 6.05 -13.60 -0.28
C LEU A 66 5.49 -14.81 0.48
N ASP A 67 6.31 -15.85 0.57
CA ASP A 67 5.94 -17.07 1.26
C ASP A 67 5.72 -16.80 2.76
N ASN A 68 4.66 -17.39 3.31
CA ASN A 68 4.35 -17.41 4.74
C ASN A 68 4.27 -16.03 5.42
N ASN A 69 4.14 -14.94 4.69
CA ASN A 69 4.16 -13.56 5.20
C ASN A 69 5.43 -13.25 6.03
N ASN A 70 6.51 -13.98 5.79
CA ASN A 70 7.76 -13.86 6.54
C ASN A 70 8.80 -13.10 5.72
N TYR A 71 9.07 -11.87 6.12
CA TYR A 71 10.10 -11.03 5.50
C TYR A 71 10.73 -10.09 6.51
N THR A 72 11.94 -9.66 6.22
CA THR A 72 12.69 -8.67 7.01
C THR A 72 12.82 -7.39 6.21
N GLU A 73 12.42 -6.25 6.78
CA GLU A 73 12.57 -4.94 6.14
C GLU A 73 14.04 -4.52 6.13
N ILE A 74 14.49 -4.03 4.98
CA ILE A 74 15.83 -3.49 4.77
C ILE A 74 15.78 -1.99 5.03
N ALA A 75 16.71 -1.50 5.86
CA ALA A 75 16.84 -0.09 6.23
C ALA A 75 15.52 0.54 6.77
N PRO A 76 14.87 -0.06 7.79
CA PRO A 76 13.60 0.42 8.31
C PRO A 76 13.71 1.77 9.04
N ASP A 77 14.93 2.17 9.44
CA ASP A 77 15.16 3.36 10.24
C ASP A 77 15.53 4.60 9.43
N LEU A 78 15.61 4.46 8.11
CA LEU A 78 15.81 5.59 7.23
C LEU A 78 14.57 6.46 7.21
N ILE A 79 14.72 7.72 7.61
CA ILE A 79 13.65 8.71 7.70
C ILE A 79 14.02 9.91 6.87
N THR A 80 13.06 10.43 6.11
CA THR A 80 13.22 11.64 5.32
C THR A 80 13.50 12.85 6.21
N LYS A 81 14.56 13.57 5.86
CA LYS A 81 14.91 14.89 6.44
C LYS A 81 14.56 15.96 5.42
N ASP A 82 14.16 17.13 5.92
CA ASP A 82 13.87 18.30 5.09
C ASP A 82 14.99 19.35 5.25
N PRO A 83 16.14 19.18 4.56
CA PRO A 83 17.25 20.12 4.68
C PRO A 83 16.95 21.48 4.06
N LEU A 84 16.01 21.52 3.12
CA LEU A 84 15.63 22.73 2.40
C LEU A 84 14.53 23.51 3.12
N LYS A 85 13.94 22.96 4.18
CA LYS A 85 12.76 23.53 4.87
C LYS A 85 11.66 23.90 3.89
N PHE A 86 11.40 22.97 2.93
CA PHE A 86 10.50 23.22 1.81
C PHE A 86 9.08 23.50 2.29
N LYS A 87 8.48 24.52 1.70
CA LYS A 87 7.10 24.93 1.92
C LYS A 87 6.48 25.36 0.60
N ASP A 88 5.35 24.74 0.28
CA ASP A 88 4.40 25.22 -0.74
C ASP A 88 3.13 25.75 -0.06
N SER A 89 1.99 25.14 -0.29
CA SER A 89 0.74 25.38 0.48
C SER A 89 0.85 24.92 1.94
N LYS A 90 1.66 23.87 2.20
CA LYS A 90 1.96 23.29 3.52
C LYS A 90 3.46 23.03 3.64
N HIS A 91 3.97 23.00 4.87
CA HIS A 91 5.34 22.55 5.12
C HIS A 91 5.50 21.06 4.74
N TYR A 92 6.62 20.71 4.12
CA TYR A 92 6.93 19.34 3.74
C TYR A 92 6.89 18.38 4.94
N THR A 93 7.43 18.80 6.07
CA THR A 93 7.38 18.04 7.33
C THR A 93 5.97 17.74 7.82
N SER A 94 5.02 18.66 7.58
CA SER A 94 3.60 18.42 7.92
C SER A 94 2.98 17.37 7.00
N ARG A 95 3.30 17.41 5.70
CA ARG A 95 2.84 16.39 4.74
C ARG A 95 3.36 15.01 5.08
N ILE A 96 4.64 14.90 5.47
CA ILE A 96 5.21 13.62 5.92
C ILE A 96 4.45 13.10 7.14
N LYS A 97 4.20 13.94 8.15
CA LYS A 97 3.45 13.53 9.34
C LYS A 97 2.04 13.05 9.01
N GLU A 98 1.33 13.75 8.13
CA GLU A 98 0.02 13.34 7.64
C GLU A 98 0.07 12.00 6.89
N ALA A 99 1.08 11.80 6.04
CA ALA A 99 1.28 10.56 5.31
C ALA A 99 1.58 9.37 6.24
N VAL A 100 2.48 9.55 7.21
CA VAL A 100 2.78 8.55 8.25
C VAL A 100 1.52 8.20 9.04
N ALA A 101 0.75 9.20 9.48
CA ALA A 101 -0.47 8.97 10.26
C ALA A 101 -1.54 8.22 9.47
N SER A 102 -1.65 8.45 8.15
CA SER A 102 -2.67 7.84 7.29
C SER A 102 -2.29 6.46 6.77
N THR A 103 -1.00 6.16 6.64
CA THR A 103 -0.52 4.90 6.06
C THR A 103 0.07 3.95 7.09
N GLY A 104 0.57 4.47 8.21
CA GLY A 104 1.37 3.71 9.18
C GLY A 104 2.82 3.45 8.72
N GLU A 105 3.18 3.89 7.51
CA GLU A 105 4.52 3.70 6.95
C GLU A 105 5.40 4.93 7.20
N LYS A 106 6.69 4.70 7.40
CA LYS A 106 7.66 5.79 7.62
C LYS A 106 8.07 6.47 6.30
N GLU A 107 7.91 5.78 5.16
CA GLU A 107 8.34 6.25 3.84
C GLU A 107 7.51 5.58 2.73
N ALA A 108 7.56 6.16 1.52
CA ALA A 108 6.82 5.68 0.37
C ALA A 108 7.29 4.32 -0.17
N LEU A 109 8.53 3.90 0.12
CA LEU A 109 9.10 2.64 -0.34
C LEU A 109 9.38 1.69 0.82
N LEU A 110 8.87 0.46 0.71
CA LEU A 110 9.28 -0.66 1.53
C LEU A 110 10.21 -1.56 0.70
N VAL A 111 11.37 -1.88 1.25
CA VAL A 111 12.30 -2.84 0.67
C VAL A 111 12.48 -3.97 1.67
N VAL A 112 12.25 -5.18 1.23
CA VAL A 112 12.23 -6.36 2.11
C VAL A 112 13.04 -7.51 1.52
N SER A 113 13.61 -8.31 2.40
CA SER A 113 14.19 -9.61 2.10
C SER A 113 13.23 -10.70 2.57
N GLY A 114 12.83 -11.59 1.68
CA GLY A 114 11.92 -12.69 1.96
C GLY A 114 12.16 -13.86 1.04
N GLU A 115 11.21 -14.77 0.99
CA GLU A 115 11.24 -15.94 0.11
C GLU A 115 10.04 -15.92 -0.83
N LEU A 116 10.24 -16.39 -2.05
CA LEU A 116 9.22 -16.62 -3.05
C LEU A 116 9.48 -18.01 -3.67
N ASP A 117 8.55 -18.91 -3.51
CA ASP A 117 8.71 -20.31 -3.95
C ASP A 117 10.02 -20.91 -3.41
N GLN A 118 10.26 -20.72 -2.09
CA GLN A 118 11.46 -21.18 -1.35
C GLN A 118 12.79 -20.56 -1.84
N ARG A 119 12.73 -19.53 -2.67
CA ARG A 119 13.92 -18.81 -3.16
C ARG A 119 14.02 -17.46 -2.48
N LYS A 120 15.20 -17.13 -2.00
CA LYS A 120 15.47 -15.80 -1.44
C LYS A 120 15.31 -14.72 -2.50
N VAL A 121 14.57 -13.68 -2.16
CA VAL A 121 14.34 -12.53 -3.03
C VAL A 121 14.42 -11.22 -2.24
N ILE A 122 14.84 -10.16 -2.92
CA ILE A 122 14.69 -8.78 -2.42
C ILE A 122 13.56 -8.14 -3.23
N VAL A 123 12.57 -7.62 -2.53
CA VAL A 123 11.39 -7.02 -3.14
C VAL A 123 11.25 -5.59 -2.67
N ALA A 124 11.00 -4.69 -3.60
CA ALA A 124 10.69 -3.29 -3.33
C ALA A 124 9.23 -2.99 -3.73
N ALA A 125 8.45 -2.47 -2.81
CA ALA A 125 7.05 -2.14 -3.03
C ALA A 125 6.75 -0.70 -2.61
N PHE A 126 6.08 0.06 -3.49
CA PHE A 126 5.64 1.42 -3.19
C PHE A 126 4.30 1.45 -2.47
N GLU A 127 4.22 2.21 -1.36
CA GLU A 127 2.97 2.61 -0.75
C GLU A 127 2.46 3.88 -1.44
N PHE A 128 1.52 3.70 -2.36
CA PHE A 128 1.02 4.79 -3.17
C PHE A 128 0.22 5.84 -2.37
N ARG A 129 -0.34 5.44 -1.21
CA ARG A 129 -1.03 6.38 -0.32
C ARG A 129 -0.07 7.32 0.41
N PHE A 130 1.22 6.95 0.48
CA PHE A 130 2.25 7.82 1.03
C PHE A 130 2.66 8.84 -0.04
N MET A 131 2.07 10.02 -0.02
CA MET A 131 2.35 11.15 -0.92
C MET A 131 2.39 10.76 -2.42
N GLY A 132 1.50 9.87 -2.85
CA GLY A 132 1.45 9.38 -4.23
C GLY A 132 2.60 8.44 -4.63
N GLY A 133 3.34 7.88 -3.66
CA GLY A 133 4.53 7.08 -3.93
C GLY A 133 5.74 7.94 -4.33
N SER A 134 5.85 9.15 -3.75
CA SER A 134 6.90 10.12 -4.10
C SER A 134 8.31 9.54 -3.91
N MET A 135 9.20 9.86 -4.84
CA MET A 135 10.59 9.42 -4.84
C MET A 135 11.49 10.51 -4.27
N GLY A 136 11.76 10.43 -2.97
CA GLY A 136 12.73 11.29 -2.28
C GLY A 136 14.10 10.62 -2.14
N SER A 137 15.03 11.30 -1.46
CA SER A 137 16.39 10.80 -1.20
C SER A 137 16.39 9.49 -0.42
N VAL A 138 15.49 9.33 0.56
CA VAL A 138 15.38 8.12 1.37
C VAL A 138 14.86 6.94 0.54
N VAL A 139 13.92 7.17 -0.37
CA VAL A 139 13.47 6.13 -1.32
C VAL A 139 14.64 5.63 -2.17
N GLY A 140 15.46 6.56 -2.69
CA GLY A 140 16.68 6.22 -3.43
C GLY A 140 17.67 5.41 -2.59
N GLU A 141 17.92 5.83 -1.35
CA GLU A 141 18.84 5.12 -0.45
C GLU A 141 18.31 3.72 -0.08
N LYS A 142 17.03 3.58 0.26
CA LYS A 142 16.42 2.25 0.51
C LYS A 142 16.57 1.32 -0.70
N PHE A 143 16.39 1.86 -1.91
CA PHE A 143 16.57 1.09 -3.13
C PHE A 143 18.02 0.63 -3.30
N VAL A 144 19.00 1.53 -3.07
CA VAL A 144 20.44 1.21 -3.11
C VAL A 144 20.80 0.15 -2.08
N GLN A 145 20.27 0.25 -0.85
CA GLN A 145 20.51 -0.75 0.20
C GLN A 145 19.91 -2.11 -0.18
N GLY A 146 18.75 -2.13 -0.80
CA GLY A 146 18.16 -3.36 -1.35
C GLY A 146 19.05 -4.02 -2.40
N ILE A 147 19.56 -3.24 -3.35
CA ILE A 147 20.48 -3.74 -4.40
C ILE A 147 21.77 -4.25 -3.78
N LYS A 148 22.38 -3.52 -2.84
CA LYS A 148 23.60 -3.97 -2.14
C LYS A 148 23.37 -5.30 -1.44
N THR A 149 22.23 -5.45 -0.75
CA THR A 149 21.85 -6.70 -0.10
C THR A 149 21.69 -7.83 -1.11
N ALA A 150 21.04 -7.57 -2.26
CA ALA A 150 20.87 -8.57 -3.30
C ALA A 150 22.21 -9.03 -3.88
N ILE A 151 23.16 -8.11 -4.14
CA ILE A 151 24.49 -8.42 -4.63
C ILE A 151 25.26 -9.26 -3.61
N ASN A 152 25.23 -8.88 -2.33
CA ASN A 152 25.90 -9.60 -1.26
C ASN A 152 25.35 -11.02 -1.05
N CYS A 153 24.08 -11.23 -1.35
CA CYS A 153 23.43 -12.53 -1.30
C CYS A 153 23.51 -13.30 -2.64
N LEU A 154 24.24 -12.80 -3.65
CA LEU A 154 24.37 -13.38 -4.99
C LEU A 154 23.00 -13.60 -5.68
N LEU A 155 22.05 -12.72 -5.43
CA LEU A 155 20.73 -12.77 -6.06
C LEU A 155 20.80 -12.10 -7.43
N TYR A 156 20.15 -12.73 -8.41
CA TYR A 156 20.04 -12.18 -9.76
C TYR A 156 18.82 -11.26 -9.89
N THR A 157 18.93 -10.24 -10.72
CA THR A 157 17.78 -9.41 -11.08
C THR A 157 16.84 -10.16 -12.02
N SER A 158 15.55 -9.96 -11.86
CA SER A 158 14.57 -10.46 -12.84
C SER A 158 14.72 -9.67 -14.14
N PRO A 159 14.87 -10.32 -15.31
CA PRO A 159 14.98 -9.62 -16.57
C PRO A 159 13.69 -8.86 -16.87
N SER A 160 13.84 -7.61 -17.31
CA SER A 160 12.74 -6.76 -17.74
C SER A 160 12.58 -6.80 -19.26
N PRO A 161 11.37 -6.75 -19.83
CA PRO A 161 11.18 -6.57 -21.27
C PRO A 161 11.90 -5.33 -21.84
N ARG A 162 12.18 -4.33 -20.99
CA ARG A 162 12.96 -3.14 -21.37
C ARG A 162 14.46 -3.41 -21.51
N ASP A 163 14.99 -4.44 -20.88
CA ASP A 163 16.42 -4.77 -20.95
C ASP A 163 16.81 -5.18 -22.39
N ARG A 164 15.91 -5.84 -23.09
CA ARG A 164 16.09 -6.19 -24.51
C ARG A 164 16.21 -4.98 -25.45
N THR A 165 15.53 -3.90 -25.16
CA THR A 165 15.55 -2.70 -26.00
C THR A 165 16.82 -1.88 -25.80
N ARG A 166 17.41 -1.90 -24.62
CA ARG A 166 18.69 -1.22 -24.33
C ARG A 166 19.89 -1.91 -24.98
N SER A 167 19.87 -3.23 -25.07
CA SER A 167 20.98 -3.98 -25.72
C SER A 167 21.01 -3.81 -27.23
N ARG A 168 20.00 -3.19 -27.85
CA ARG A 168 19.91 -2.92 -29.28
C ARG A 168 20.24 -1.48 -29.69
N MET A 169 20.57 -0.61 -28.72
CA MET A 169 21.13 0.69 -29.11
C MET A 169 22.51 0.47 -29.75
N PRO A 170 22.70 0.83 -31.03
CA PRO A 170 24.02 0.81 -31.59
C PRO A 170 24.90 1.73 -30.75
N SER A 171 26.04 1.22 -30.31
CA SER A 171 27.09 2.09 -29.77
C SER A 171 27.35 3.11 -30.86
N SER A 172 26.91 4.34 -30.67
CA SER A 172 27.31 5.44 -31.54
C SER A 172 28.83 5.53 -31.45
N ALA A 173 29.45 5.22 -32.56
CA ALA A 173 30.87 5.42 -32.78
C ALA A 173 31.27 6.89 -32.56
#